data_ea73e5b38b963bef7380aa2f25342714
#
_entry.id   ea73e5b38b963bef7380aa2f25342714
#
_cell.length_a   1.000
_cell.length_b   1.000
_cell.length_c   1.000
_cell.angle_alpha   90.00
_cell.angle_beta   90.00
_cell.angle_gamma   90.00
#
_symmetry.space_group_name_H-M   'P 1'
#
loop_
_entity.id
_entity.type
_entity.pdbx_description
1 polymer ?
#
loop_
_entity_poly.entity_id
_entity_poly.type
_entity_poly.pdbx_seq_one_letter_code
_entity_poly.pdbx_strand_id
1 'polypeptide(L)'
;RQAIALGFKGICFTEHLDPDYPPTPDDLEFALDIPAYYTKLNELKETYKNQIHIHFGIEIGLQLHLKQYFHNLLKEYPFDFVIGSSHVVHGADPYYPEFFQDRDEEKAYLEYFESILENLDAFHEMDTYGHLDYIVRYGPNKNQFYSYEKYRNILDAILKKLTDTNVGLEINTGGYHYGLGEPNPCTDIIRRYKELGGEIITIGADAHTPDKIGYAFDRAAQVLKECGFEYYTVFKDRKPNFVKL
;
A
#
# COMPACT_ATOMS: atom_id res chain seq x y z
N ARG A 1 12.36 4.16 17.87
CA ARG A 1 12.20 5.05 19.06
C ARG A 1 10.92 5.87 18.97
N GLN A 2 10.66 6.53 17.83
CA GLN A 2 9.44 7.34 17.66
C GLN A 2 8.15 6.54 17.92
N ALA A 3 8.02 5.33 17.37
CA ALA A 3 6.86 4.48 17.61
C ALA A 3 6.66 4.16 19.11
N ILE A 4 7.75 3.94 19.84
CA ILE A 4 7.71 3.75 21.31
C ILE A 4 7.22 5.01 22.01
N ALA A 5 7.74 6.18 21.63
CA ALA A 5 7.33 7.46 22.20
C ALA A 5 5.84 7.77 21.95
N LEU A 6 5.29 7.30 20.84
CA LEU A 6 3.86 7.38 20.50
C LEU A 6 3.01 6.31 21.19
N GLY A 7 3.62 5.38 21.94
CA GLY A 7 2.90 4.34 22.68
C GLY A 7 2.44 3.15 21.84
N PHE A 8 2.96 2.98 20.61
CA PHE A 8 2.64 1.83 19.78
C PHE A 8 3.12 0.52 20.42
N LYS A 9 2.33 -0.54 20.31
CA LYS A 9 2.68 -1.88 20.77
C LYS A 9 3.49 -2.67 19.76
N GLY A 10 3.38 -2.31 18.49
CA GLY A 10 4.10 -2.93 17.39
C GLY A 10 4.30 -1.97 16.23
N ILE A 11 5.28 -2.26 15.39
CA ILE A 11 5.53 -1.59 14.13
C ILE A 11 5.96 -2.64 13.11
N CYS A 12 5.44 -2.53 11.89
CA CYS A 12 5.91 -3.29 10.75
C CYS A 12 6.69 -2.34 9.84
N PHE A 13 7.92 -2.71 9.50
CA PHE A 13 8.66 -2.06 8.44
C PHE A 13 8.35 -2.75 7.12
N THR A 14 8.12 -1.97 6.08
CA THR A 14 7.75 -2.45 4.75
C THR A 14 8.56 -1.68 3.71
N GLU A 15 9.88 -1.94 3.72
CA GLU A 15 10.80 -1.30 2.77
C GLU A 15 10.39 -1.64 1.33
N HIS A 16 10.61 -0.69 0.42
CA HIS A 16 10.31 -0.84 -1.00
C HIS A 16 11.22 -1.84 -1.70
N LEU A 17 10.62 -2.68 -2.52
CA LEU A 17 11.32 -3.51 -3.49
C LEU A 17 10.60 -3.41 -4.83
N ASP A 18 11.15 -2.60 -5.73
CA ASP A 18 10.65 -2.39 -7.09
C ASP A 18 11.73 -2.83 -8.11
N PRO A 19 11.88 -4.14 -8.39
CA PRO A 19 12.82 -4.61 -9.39
C PRO A 19 12.46 -4.07 -10.77
N ASP A 20 13.48 -3.86 -11.61
CA ASP A 20 13.32 -3.30 -12.95
C ASP A 20 12.57 -1.96 -12.98
N TYR A 21 12.79 -1.16 -11.91
CA TYR A 21 12.27 0.19 -11.87
C TYR A 21 12.87 1.03 -13.01
N PRO A 22 12.06 1.82 -13.72
CA PRO A 22 12.55 2.58 -14.87
C PRO A 22 13.61 3.61 -14.45
N PRO A 23 14.57 3.94 -15.34
CA PRO A 23 15.54 5.00 -15.04
C PRO A 23 14.83 6.31 -14.68
N THR A 24 15.28 6.93 -13.59
CA THR A 24 14.73 8.18 -13.08
C THR A 24 15.69 9.33 -13.28
N PRO A 25 15.20 10.59 -13.32
CA PRO A 25 16.08 11.77 -13.38
C PRO A 25 17.08 11.85 -12.19
N ASP A 26 16.72 11.24 -11.06
CA ASP A 26 17.49 11.29 -9.81
C ASP A 26 18.36 10.05 -9.59
N ASP A 27 18.43 9.14 -10.57
CA ASP A 27 19.13 7.84 -10.48
C ASP A 27 18.73 7.01 -9.24
N LEU A 28 17.45 7.09 -8.84
CA LEU A 28 16.94 6.34 -7.70
C LEU A 28 16.82 4.85 -8.03
N GLU A 29 17.40 4.03 -7.17
CA GLU A 29 17.25 2.57 -7.21
C GLU A 29 16.38 2.12 -6.04
N PHE A 30 15.33 1.36 -6.33
CA PHE A 30 14.48 0.71 -5.32
C PHE A 30 14.84 -0.78 -5.16
N ALA A 31 16.14 -1.07 -5.22
CA ALA A 31 16.71 -2.39 -4.94
C ALA A 31 16.97 -2.53 -3.43
N LEU A 32 16.32 -3.51 -2.80
CA LEU A 32 16.48 -3.79 -1.39
C LEU A 32 17.47 -4.94 -1.17
N ASP A 33 18.53 -4.72 -0.38
CA ASP A 33 19.35 -5.81 0.17
C ASP A 33 18.59 -6.52 1.29
N ILE A 34 17.78 -7.51 0.91
CA ILE A 34 16.88 -8.22 1.83
C ILE A 34 17.66 -8.96 2.94
N PRO A 35 18.79 -9.65 2.69
CA PRO A 35 19.62 -10.23 3.75
C PRO A 35 20.08 -9.20 4.79
N ALA A 36 20.57 -8.03 4.35
CA ALA A 36 20.99 -6.96 5.25
C ALA A 36 19.79 -6.37 6.02
N TYR A 37 18.68 -6.14 5.34
CA TYR A 37 17.43 -5.67 5.94
C TYR A 37 16.91 -6.63 7.01
N TYR A 38 16.81 -7.92 6.69
CA TYR A 38 16.39 -8.95 7.64
C TYR A 38 17.29 -9.04 8.87
N THR A 39 18.61 -9.02 8.65
CA THR A 39 19.60 -9.02 9.73
C THR A 39 19.40 -7.81 10.64
N LYS A 40 19.25 -6.62 10.05
CA LYS A 40 19.06 -5.37 10.79
C LYS A 40 17.78 -5.38 11.63
N LEU A 41 16.67 -5.87 11.07
CA LEU A 41 15.43 -5.96 11.84
C LEU A 41 15.53 -6.95 13.01
N ASN A 42 16.24 -8.08 12.84
CA ASN A 42 16.46 -9.02 13.96
C ASN A 42 17.29 -8.40 15.08
N GLU A 43 18.34 -7.63 14.77
CA GLU A 43 19.07 -6.83 15.77
C GLU A 43 18.14 -5.86 16.52
N LEU A 44 17.26 -5.17 15.80
CA LEU A 44 16.30 -4.24 16.39
C LEU A 44 15.23 -4.97 17.21
N LYS A 45 14.74 -6.14 16.77
CA LYS A 45 13.83 -7.00 17.53
C LYS A 45 14.44 -7.33 18.90
N GLU A 46 15.69 -7.78 18.95
CA GLU A 46 16.38 -8.07 20.22
C GLU A 46 16.61 -6.82 21.08
N THR A 47 17.04 -5.72 20.46
CA THR A 47 17.33 -4.46 21.18
C THR A 47 16.08 -3.90 21.87
N TYR A 48 14.91 -4.00 21.23
CA TYR A 48 13.69 -3.36 21.69
C TYR A 48 12.61 -4.37 22.18
N LYS A 49 12.94 -5.65 22.36
CA LYS A 49 12.01 -6.75 22.67
C LYS A 49 11.07 -6.52 23.85
N ASN A 50 11.51 -5.73 24.85
CA ASN A 50 10.71 -5.41 26.02
C ASN A 50 9.90 -4.09 25.87
N GLN A 51 9.99 -3.41 24.73
CA GLN A 51 9.40 -2.09 24.52
C GLN A 51 8.38 -2.07 23.39
N ILE A 52 8.65 -2.78 22.29
CA ILE A 52 7.79 -2.79 21.09
C ILE A 52 8.00 -4.07 20.29
N HIS A 53 6.94 -4.59 19.69
CA HIS A 53 7.05 -5.65 18.70
C HIS A 53 7.45 -5.07 17.35
N ILE A 54 8.50 -5.64 16.73
CA ILE A 54 8.96 -5.24 15.41
C ILE A 54 8.64 -6.39 14.43
N HIS A 55 7.95 -6.09 13.34
CA HIS A 55 7.57 -7.05 12.32
C HIS A 55 8.39 -6.83 11.05
N PHE A 56 8.70 -7.92 10.37
CA PHE A 56 9.43 -7.95 9.13
C PHE A 56 8.45 -7.97 7.96
N GLY A 57 8.22 -6.83 7.36
CA GLY A 57 7.36 -6.68 6.19
C GLY A 57 8.15 -6.26 4.96
N ILE A 58 7.45 -6.15 3.85
CA ILE A 58 7.97 -5.67 2.58
C ILE A 58 6.84 -5.03 1.78
N GLU A 59 7.16 -4.00 1.01
CA GLU A 59 6.28 -3.47 -0.03
C GLU A 59 6.90 -3.80 -1.40
N ILE A 60 6.17 -4.59 -2.20
CA ILE A 60 6.61 -5.04 -3.52
C ILE A 60 5.90 -4.27 -4.62
N GLY A 61 6.68 -3.69 -5.54
CA GLY A 61 6.17 -3.00 -6.72
C GLY A 61 5.77 -3.98 -7.82
N LEU A 62 4.47 -4.11 -8.04
CA LEU A 62 3.91 -5.12 -8.94
C LEU A 62 4.12 -4.74 -10.40
N GLN A 63 4.64 -5.69 -11.18
CA GLN A 63 4.72 -5.66 -12.64
C GLN A 63 4.52 -7.07 -13.17
N LEU A 64 3.82 -7.24 -14.29
CA LEU A 64 3.40 -8.55 -14.81
C LEU A 64 4.54 -9.57 -14.94
N HIS A 65 5.71 -9.13 -15.39
CA HIS A 65 6.87 -9.99 -15.60
C HIS A 65 7.56 -10.42 -14.30
N LEU A 66 7.31 -9.74 -13.18
CA LEU A 66 7.96 -10.01 -11.88
C LEU A 66 7.25 -11.08 -11.04
N LYS A 67 6.10 -11.61 -11.47
CA LYS A 67 5.32 -12.56 -10.69
C LYS A 67 6.12 -13.76 -10.18
N GLN A 68 6.99 -14.35 -11.03
CA GLN A 68 7.80 -15.50 -10.63
C GLN A 68 8.91 -15.12 -9.68
N TYR A 69 9.48 -13.93 -9.85
CA TYR A 69 10.47 -13.36 -8.93
C TYR A 69 9.87 -13.22 -7.52
N PHE A 70 8.72 -12.58 -7.39
CA PHE A 70 8.06 -12.40 -6.10
C PHE A 70 7.59 -13.72 -5.48
N HIS A 71 7.04 -14.64 -6.28
CA HIS A 71 6.69 -15.97 -5.79
C HIS A 71 7.88 -16.71 -5.13
N ASN A 72 9.06 -16.63 -5.73
CA ASN A 72 10.26 -17.25 -5.18
C ASN A 72 10.73 -16.50 -3.91
N LEU A 73 10.77 -15.19 -3.95
CA LEU A 73 11.16 -14.31 -2.85
C LEU A 73 10.32 -14.56 -1.59
N LEU A 74 9.00 -14.62 -1.72
CA LEU A 74 8.09 -14.80 -0.59
C LEU A 74 8.19 -16.21 0.05
N LYS A 75 8.78 -17.17 -0.65
CA LYS A 75 9.13 -18.49 -0.09
C LYS A 75 10.48 -18.51 0.61
N GLU A 76 11.39 -17.65 0.20
CA GLU A 76 12.76 -17.62 0.71
C GLU A 76 12.85 -16.93 2.07
N TYR A 77 12.03 -15.88 2.28
CA TYR A 77 12.09 -15.06 3.50
C TYR A 77 10.81 -15.15 4.33
N PRO A 78 10.92 -15.22 5.67
CA PRO A 78 9.78 -15.35 6.58
C PRO A 78 9.17 -13.97 6.87
N PHE A 79 8.59 -13.31 5.87
CA PHE A 79 7.90 -12.05 6.07
C PHE A 79 6.69 -12.19 7.00
N ASP A 80 6.49 -11.24 7.89
CA ASP A 80 5.29 -11.11 8.69
C ASP A 80 4.14 -10.51 7.89
N PHE A 81 4.46 -9.61 6.93
CA PHE A 81 3.48 -8.85 6.16
C PHE A 81 4.02 -8.42 4.79
N VAL A 82 3.19 -8.51 3.77
CA VAL A 82 3.51 -8.13 2.38
C VAL A 82 2.45 -7.19 1.84
N ILE A 83 2.88 -6.00 1.45
CA ILE A 83 2.08 -5.04 0.69
C ILE A 83 2.42 -5.23 -0.79
N GLY A 84 1.42 -5.32 -1.66
CA GLY A 84 1.59 -5.21 -3.10
C GLY A 84 1.09 -3.85 -3.58
N SER A 85 1.89 -3.13 -4.33
CA SER A 85 1.57 -1.79 -4.82
C SER A 85 1.87 -1.65 -6.31
N SER A 86 1.19 -0.74 -6.99
CA SER A 86 1.52 -0.35 -8.37
C SER A 86 2.17 1.02 -8.38
N HIS A 87 3.50 1.03 -8.48
CA HIS A 87 4.29 2.25 -8.64
C HIS A 87 4.61 2.51 -10.12
N VAL A 88 4.77 1.45 -10.90
CA VAL A 88 5.14 1.50 -12.32
C VAL A 88 3.98 1.01 -13.17
N VAL A 89 3.55 1.84 -14.12
CA VAL A 89 2.50 1.55 -15.10
C VAL A 89 3.14 1.47 -16.48
N HIS A 90 3.17 0.28 -17.08
CA HIS A 90 3.73 0.04 -18.41
C HIS A 90 5.13 0.68 -18.62
N GLY A 91 5.99 0.59 -17.58
CA GLY A 91 7.36 1.09 -17.62
C GLY A 91 7.53 2.57 -17.28
N ALA A 92 6.51 3.25 -16.73
CA ALA A 92 6.59 4.64 -16.29
C ALA A 92 5.95 4.80 -14.89
N ASP A 93 6.54 5.65 -14.02
CA ASP A 93 5.99 5.95 -12.71
C ASP A 93 5.19 7.25 -12.74
N PRO A 94 3.90 7.24 -12.31
CA PRO A 94 3.08 8.44 -12.14
C PRO A 94 3.66 9.50 -11.19
N TYR A 95 4.62 9.15 -10.33
CA TYR A 95 5.34 10.11 -9.48
C TYR A 95 6.01 11.22 -10.30
N TYR A 96 6.49 10.90 -11.51
CA TYR A 96 7.18 11.84 -12.37
C TYR A 96 6.19 12.57 -13.28
N PRO A 97 6.29 13.93 -13.39
CA PRO A 97 5.38 14.74 -14.22
C PRO A 97 5.33 14.31 -15.70
N GLU A 98 6.42 13.71 -16.21
CA GLU A 98 6.54 13.18 -17.56
C GLU A 98 5.50 12.10 -17.86
N PHE A 99 5.03 11.36 -16.84
CA PHE A 99 3.96 10.39 -16.98
C PHE A 99 2.67 11.02 -17.53
N PHE A 100 2.39 12.26 -17.16
CA PHE A 100 1.17 12.97 -17.57
C PHE A 100 1.38 13.86 -18.79
N GLN A 101 2.62 13.96 -19.31
CA GLN A 101 2.90 14.83 -20.45
C GLN A 101 2.14 14.33 -21.69
N ASP A 102 1.41 15.27 -22.36
CA ASP A 102 0.60 15.00 -23.56
C ASP A 102 -0.48 13.90 -23.36
N ARG A 103 -0.82 13.58 -22.11
CA ARG A 103 -1.88 12.62 -21.77
C ARG A 103 -3.13 13.34 -21.22
N ASP A 104 -4.28 12.78 -21.56
CA ASP A 104 -5.53 13.09 -20.87
C ASP A 104 -5.50 12.47 -19.48
N GLU A 105 -5.69 13.27 -18.43
CA GLU A 105 -5.58 12.85 -17.03
C GLU A 105 -6.57 11.73 -16.69
N GLU A 106 -7.79 11.81 -17.23
CA GLU A 106 -8.81 10.79 -16.98
C GLU A 106 -8.40 9.43 -17.56
N LYS A 107 -7.83 9.44 -18.76
CA LYS A 107 -7.32 8.22 -19.40
C LYS A 107 -6.09 7.68 -18.70
N ALA A 108 -5.22 8.57 -18.21
CA ALA A 108 -4.04 8.16 -17.44
C ALA A 108 -4.44 7.47 -16.12
N TYR A 109 -5.47 7.99 -15.42
CA TYR A 109 -6.02 7.35 -14.23
C TYR A 109 -6.67 6.01 -14.55
N LEU A 110 -7.44 5.92 -15.64
CA LEU A 110 -8.04 4.65 -16.07
C LEU A 110 -6.97 3.61 -16.40
N GLU A 111 -5.95 3.96 -17.17
CA GLU A 111 -4.81 3.08 -17.50
C GLU A 111 -4.11 2.57 -16.23
N TYR A 112 -3.93 3.44 -15.24
CA TYR A 112 -3.38 3.03 -13.94
C TYR A 112 -4.26 1.96 -13.26
N PHE A 113 -5.58 2.17 -13.18
CA PHE A 113 -6.49 1.19 -12.58
C PHE A 113 -6.57 -0.11 -13.39
N GLU A 114 -6.51 -0.05 -14.72
CA GLU A 114 -6.44 -1.22 -15.57
C GLU A 114 -5.17 -2.03 -15.28
N SER A 115 -4.01 -1.36 -15.12
CA SER A 115 -2.75 -2.03 -14.77
C SER A 115 -2.81 -2.71 -13.39
N ILE A 116 -3.54 -2.16 -12.42
CA ILE A 116 -3.78 -2.81 -11.13
C ILE A 116 -4.52 -4.14 -11.32
N LEU A 117 -5.58 -4.14 -12.13
CA LEU A 117 -6.36 -5.36 -12.37
C LEU A 117 -5.53 -6.42 -13.09
N GLU A 118 -4.74 -6.03 -14.09
CA GLU A 118 -3.79 -6.91 -14.79
C GLU A 118 -2.78 -7.54 -13.81
N ASN A 119 -2.20 -6.73 -12.92
CA ASN A 119 -1.26 -7.21 -11.91
C ASN A 119 -1.93 -8.20 -10.94
N LEU A 120 -3.15 -7.90 -10.47
CA LEU A 120 -3.92 -8.79 -9.57
C LEU A 120 -4.35 -10.10 -10.26
N ASP A 121 -4.61 -10.08 -11.56
CA ASP A 121 -4.88 -11.30 -12.32
C ASP A 121 -3.66 -12.19 -12.44
N ALA A 122 -2.48 -11.60 -12.53
CA ALA A 122 -1.22 -12.32 -12.65
C ALA A 122 -0.64 -12.79 -11.31
N PHE A 123 -0.82 -12.00 -10.24
CA PHE A 123 -0.20 -12.23 -8.94
C PHE A 123 -1.04 -11.65 -7.78
N HIS A 124 -1.31 -12.47 -6.78
CA HIS A 124 -2.09 -12.10 -5.59
C HIS A 124 -1.55 -12.77 -4.30
N GLU A 125 -0.26 -13.10 -4.27
CA GLU A 125 0.39 -13.70 -3.09
C GLU A 125 0.86 -12.64 -2.07
N MET A 126 0.12 -11.54 -1.95
CA MET A 126 0.32 -10.46 -0.97
C MET A 126 -0.76 -10.49 0.11
N ASP A 127 -0.58 -9.74 1.19
CA ASP A 127 -1.56 -9.67 2.29
C ASP A 127 -2.52 -8.50 2.14
N THR A 128 -2.05 -7.38 1.59
CA THR A 128 -2.86 -6.19 1.34
C THR A 128 -2.39 -5.47 0.07
N TYR A 129 -3.30 -4.74 -0.57
CA TYR A 129 -2.99 -3.82 -1.65
C TYR A 129 -2.79 -2.42 -1.10
N GLY A 130 -1.61 -1.84 -1.35
CA GLY A 130 -1.21 -0.52 -0.86
C GLY A 130 -1.87 0.61 -1.64
N HIS A 131 -2.17 1.72 -0.98
CA HIS A 131 -2.62 3.02 -1.54
C HIS A 131 -3.21 2.96 -2.95
N LEU A 132 -4.28 2.18 -3.13
CA LEU A 132 -4.85 1.75 -4.42
C LEU A 132 -5.00 2.88 -5.47
N ASP A 133 -5.29 4.09 -5.07
CA ASP A 133 -5.41 5.26 -5.95
C ASP A 133 -4.17 6.19 -5.90
N TYR A 134 -2.98 5.61 -5.75
CA TYR A 134 -1.67 6.29 -5.68
C TYR A 134 -1.48 7.38 -6.74
N ILE A 135 -1.88 7.11 -7.99
CA ILE A 135 -1.76 8.06 -9.11
C ILE A 135 -2.40 9.42 -8.83
N VAL A 136 -3.43 9.46 -7.98
CA VAL A 136 -4.16 10.70 -7.64
C VAL A 136 -3.28 11.68 -6.86
N ARG A 137 -2.23 11.20 -6.19
CA ARG A 137 -1.25 12.07 -5.49
C ARG A 137 -0.51 13.00 -6.45
N TYR A 138 -0.29 12.56 -7.68
CA TYR A 138 0.67 13.14 -8.64
C TYR A 138 0.02 13.69 -9.89
N GLY A 139 -1.23 13.37 -10.15
CA GLY A 139 -1.98 13.93 -11.28
C GLY A 139 -2.02 15.47 -11.26
N PRO A 140 -2.05 16.13 -12.42
CA PRO A 140 -2.01 17.58 -12.53
C PRO A 140 -3.09 18.30 -11.73
N ASN A 141 -4.28 17.71 -11.64
CA ASN A 141 -5.41 18.24 -10.86
C ASN A 141 -5.70 17.41 -9.60
N LYS A 142 -4.88 16.40 -9.29
CA LYS A 142 -5.07 15.50 -8.15
C LYS A 142 -6.50 14.96 -8.09
N ASN A 143 -7.17 15.11 -6.94
CA ASN A 143 -8.54 14.64 -6.74
C ASN A 143 -9.62 15.65 -7.12
N GLN A 144 -9.28 16.80 -7.73
CA GLN A 144 -10.28 17.80 -8.09
C GLN A 144 -11.37 17.28 -9.05
N PHE A 145 -10.98 16.43 -10.01
CA PHE A 145 -11.88 15.83 -11.02
C PHE A 145 -11.94 14.28 -10.89
N TYR A 146 -11.42 13.77 -9.79
CA TYR A 146 -11.43 12.36 -9.47
C TYR A 146 -12.60 12.02 -8.55
N SER A 147 -13.24 10.88 -8.78
CA SER A 147 -14.21 10.29 -7.87
C SER A 147 -14.33 8.78 -8.14
N TYR A 148 -14.71 8.01 -7.12
CA TYR A 148 -15.04 6.59 -7.29
C TYR A 148 -16.07 6.36 -8.41
N GLU A 149 -17.13 7.18 -8.47
CA GLU A 149 -18.21 7.04 -9.46
C GLU A 149 -17.70 7.11 -10.91
N LYS A 150 -16.71 7.95 -11.17
CA LYS A 150 -16.13 8.12 -12.51
C LYS A 150 -15.42 6.86 -13.01
N TYR A 151 -14.82 6.10 -12.10
CA TYR A 151 -14.06 4.87 -12.40
C TYR A 151 -14.72 3.62 -11.82
N ARG A 152 -15.99 3.68 -11.43
CA ARG A 152 -16.71 2.62 -10.72
C ARG A 152 -16.48 1.23 -11.31
N ASN A 153 -16.62 1.07 -12.63
CA ASN A 153 -16.57 -0.24 -13.26
C ASN A 153 -15.23 -0.94 -13.03
N ILE A 154 -14.12 -0.22 -13.22
CA ILE A 154 -12.79 -0.79 -13.02
C ILE A 154 -12.46 -0.94 -11.52
N LEU A 155 -12.83 0.04 -10.70
CA LEU A 155 -12.61 -0.02 -9.26
C LEU A 155 -13.40 -1.15 -8.61
N ASP A 156 -14.68 -1.37 -8.98
CA ASP A 156 -15.46 -2.51 -8.51
C ASP A 156 -14.84 -3.86 -8.92
N ALA A 157 -14.28 -3.95 -10.13
CA ALA A 157 -13.58 -5.14 -10.59
C ALA A 157 -12.32 -5.42 -9.74
N ILE A 158 -11.52 -4.39 -9.45
CA ILE A 158 -10.36 -4.48 -8.57
C ILE A 158 -10.77 -4.92 -7.17
N LEU A 159 -11.72 -4.21 -6.55
CA LEU A 159 -12.18 -4.49 -5.18
C LEU A 159 -12.75 -5.90 -5.05
N LYS A 160 -13.53 -6.34 -6.06
CA LYS A 160 -14.02 -7.70 -6.13
C LYS A 160 -12.89 -8.71 -6.24
N LYS A 161 -11.88 -8.44 -7.06
CA LYS A 161 -10.70 -9.30 -7.16
C LYS A 161 -9.98 -9.43 -5.83
N LEU A 162 -9.78 -8.34 -5.09
CA LEU A 162 -9.17 -8.36 -3.76
C LEU A 162 -9.97 -9.27 -2.81
N THR A 163 -11.30 -9.10 -2.77
CA THR A 163 -12.17 -9.94 -1.91
C THR A 163 -12.16 -11.42 -2.33
N ASP A 164 -12.23 -11.71 -3.62
CA ASP A 164 -12.24 -13.08 -4.16
C ASP A 164 -10.92 -13.83 -3.90
N THR A 165 -9.80 -13.09 -3.79
CA THR A 165 -8.45 -13.66 -3.53
C THR A 165 -7.98 -13.53 -2.08
N ASN A 166 -8.83 -13.02 -1.17
CA ASN A 166 -8.50 -12.72 0.23
C ASN A 166 -7.29 -11.78 0.41
N VAL A 167 -7.05 -10.91 -0.54
CA VAL A 167 -6.11 -9.80 -0.39
C VAL A 167 -6.83 -8.63 0.27
N GLY A 168 -6.24 -8.07 1.32
CA GLY A 168 -6.78 -6.90 2.01
C GLY A 168 -6.63 -5.61 1.20
N LEU A 169 -7.22 -4.55 1.72
CA LEU A 169 -7.02 -3.18 1.25
C LEU A 169 -6.28 -2.38 2.33
N GLU A 170 -5.36 -1.53 1.92
CA GLU A 170 -4.76 -0.56 2.84
C GLU A 170 -5.59 0.74 2.84
N ILE A 171 -5.81 1.32 4.03
CA ILE A 171 -6.07 2.75 4.19
C ILE A 171 -4.76 3.45 4.50
N ASN A 172 -4.22 4.19 3.53
CA ASN A 172 -2.95 4.87 3.63
C ASN A 172 -3.16 6.36 3.95
N THR A 173 -2.63 6.80 5.08
CA THR A 173 -2.82 8.19 5.53
C THR A 173 -1.94 9.20 4.82
N GLY A 174 -1.03 8.76 3.97
CA GLY A 174 -0.21 9.60 3.09
C GLY A 174 -1.06 10.57 2.26
N GLY A 175 -2.26 10.16 1.83
CA GLY A 175 -3.18 11.02 1.07
C GLY A 175 -3.43 12.37 1.74
N TYR A 176 -3.55 12.41 3.06
CA TYR A 176 -3.66 13.67 3.82
C TYR A 176 -2.39 14.53 3.73
N HIS A 177 -1.23 13.88 3.75
CA HIS A 177 0.06 14.55 3.63
C HIS A 177 0.29 15.13 2.23
N TYR A 178 -0.16 14.40 1.19
CA TYR A 178 -0.11 14.85 -0.20
C TYR A 178 -1.17 15.92 -0.54
N GLY A 179 -1.99 16.31 0.43
CA GLY A 179 -2.96 17.41 0.30
C GLY A 179 -4.27 17.01 -0.38
N LEU A 180 -4.60 15.72 -0.42
CA LEU A 180 -5.87 15.24 -0.97
C LEU A 180 -7.06 15.50 -0.03
N GLY A 181 -6.80 15.78 1.26
CA GLY A 181 -7.84 15.96 2.27
C GLY A 181 -8.46 14.65 2.77
N GLU A 182 -8.13 13.52 2.17
CA GLU A 182 -8.59 12.17 2.45
C GLU A 182 -7.45 11.13 2.31
N PRO A 183 -7.66 9.86 2.73
CA PRO A 183 -6.63 8.83 2.58
C PRO A 183 -6.49 8.35 1.13
N ASN A 184 -5.52 7.48 0.89
CA ASN A 184 -5.45 6.62 -0.29
C ASN A 184 -5.79 5.15 0.11
N PRO A 185 -6.77 4.52 -0.55
CA PRO A 185 -7.69 5.15 -1.48
C PRO A 185 -8.70 6.07 -0.80
N CYS A 186 -9.41 6.85 -1.63
CA CYS A 186 -10.44 7.76 -1.16
C CYS A 186 -11.55 7.04 -0.38
N THR A 187 -12.24 7.76 0.49
CA THR A 187 -13.25 7.22 1.42
C THR A 187 -14.33 6.40 0.73
N ASP A 188 -14.76 6.81 -0.47
CA ASP A 188 -15.81 6.09 -1.20
C ASP A 188 -15.35 4.71 -1.70
N ILE A 189 -14.09 4.54 -2.06
CA ILE A 189 -13.50 3.23 -2.39
C ILE A 189 -13.46 2.33 -1.16
N ILE A 190 -13.06 2.85 0.01
CA ILE A 190 -13.02 2.09 1.28
C ILE A 190 -14.43 1.63 1.64
N ARG A 191 -15.43 2.51 1.55
CA ARG A 191 -16.84 2.17 1.78
C ARG A 191 -17.31 1.08 0.83
N ARG A 192 -16.98 1.22 -0.46
CA ARG A 192 -17.35 0.25 -1.47
C ARG A 192 -16.69 -1.11 -1.25
N TYR A 193 -15.43 -1.13 -0.82
CA TYR A 193 -14.75 -2.36 -0.44
C TYR A 193 -15.52 -3.11 0.67
N LYS A 194 -15.96 -2.39 1.71
CA LYS A 194 -16.79 -2.97 2.78
C LYS A 194 -18.13 -3.50 2.26
N GLU A 195 -18.82 -2.75 1.40
CA GLU A 195 -20.09 -3.17 0.78
C GLU A 195 -19.94 -4.45 -0.07
N LEU A 196 -18.79 -4.64 -0.73
CA LEU A 196 -18.47 -5.84 -1.50
C LEU A 196 -18.00 -7.03 -0.65
N GLY A 197 -18.06 -6.91 0.69
CA GLY A 197 -17.70 -7.97 1.63
C GLY A 197 -16.23 -7.97 2.07
N GLY A 198 -15.49 -6.90 1.78
CA GLY A 198 -14.11 -6.74 2.26
C GLY A 198 -14.06 -6.61 3.79
N GLU A 199 -13.23 -7.43 4.42
CA GLU A 199 -13.04 -7.47 5.87
C GLU A 199 -11.61 -7.16 6.29
N ILE A 200 -10.63 -7.48 5.44
CA ILE A 200 -9.21 -7.28 5.73
C ILE A 200 -8.82 -5.86 5.31
N ILE A 201 -8.63 -4.97 6.30
CA ILE A 201 -8.19 -3.60 6.04
C ILE A 201 -7.06 -3.22 6.97
N THR A 202 -5.93 -2.78 6.41
CA THR A 202 -4.74 -2.35 7.17
C THR A 202 -4.66 -0.82 7.22
N ILE A 203 -3.94 -0.28 8.20
CA ILE A 203 -3.68 1.16 8.30
C ILE A 203 -2.19 1.40 8.11
N GLY A 204 -1.82 2.15 7.07
CA GLY A 204 -0.45 2.56 6.76
C GLY A 204 -0.26 4.07 6.82
N ALA A 205 0.93 4.52 7.23
CA ALA A 205 1.31 5.93 7.19
C ALA A 205 2.23 6.27 6.01
N ASP A 206 2.80 5.25 5.36
CA ASP A 206 3.78 5.44 4.29
C ASP A 206 4.93 6.37 4.76
N ALA A 207 5.44 6.06 5.97
CA ALA A 207 6.30 6.96 6.72
C ALA A 207 7.77 6.79 6.32
N HIS A 208 8.30 7.70 5.54
CA HIS A 208 9.71 7.75 5.16
C HIS A 208 10.60 8.50 6.18
N THR A 209 9.98 9.14 7.16
CA THR A 209 10.66 9.87 8.25
C THR A 209 10.00 9.61 9.59
N PRO A 210 10.74 9.70 10.72
CA PRO A 210 10.19 9.39 12.04
C PRO A 210 8.95 10.21 12.44
N ASP A 211 8.86 11.47 12.01
CA ASP A 211 7.73 12.36 12.31
C ASP A 211 6.44 11.97 11.58
N LYS A 212 6.52 11.13 10.56
CA LYS A 212 5.35 10.60 9.82
C LYS A 212 4.81 9.29 10.40
N ILE A 213 5.53 8.63 11.29
CA ILE A 213 5.05 7.40 11.93
C ILE A 213 3.72 7.65 12.66
N GLY A 214 2.68 6.90 12.27
CA GLY A 214 1.33 7.03 12.85
C GLY A 214 0.60 8.32 12.46
N TYR A 215 1.09 9.05 11.48
CA TYR A 215 0.44 10.28 11.02
C TYR A 215 -1.02 10.05 10.66
N ALA A 216 -1.92 10.86 11.23
CA ALA A 216 -3.36 10.84 10.97
C ALA A 216 -4.07 9.47 11.19
N PHE A 217 -3.53 8.55 11.99
CA PHE A 217 -4.17 7.26 12.29
C PHE A 217 -5.53 7.41 12.96
N ASP A 218 -5.73 8.43 13.80
CA ASP A 218 -7.05 8.73 14.40
C ASP A 218 -8.09 9.06 13.31
N ARG A 219 -7.67 9.79 12.27
CA ARG A 219 -8.55 10.09 11.12
C ARG A 219 -8.87 8.84 10.31
N ALA A 220 -7.87 7.97 10.08
CA ALA A 220 -8.09 6.70 9.42
C ALA A 220 -9.07 5.83 10.19
N ALA A 221 -8.91 5.71 11.51
CA ALA A 221 -9.82 4.95 12.37
C ALA A 221 -11.26 5.51 12.31
N GLN A 222 -11.42 6.84 12.24
CA GLN A 222 -12.73 7.47 12.09
C GLN A 222 -13.35 7.12 10.73
N VAL A 223 -12.59 7.24 9.62
CA VAL A 223 -13.05 6.86 8.28
C VAL A 223 -13.48 5.40 8.24
N LEU A 224 -12.70 4.49 8.83
CA LEU A 224 -13.06 3.07 8.86
C LEU A 224 -14.39 2.83 9.60
N LYS A 225 -14.61 3.48 10.75
CA LYS A 225 -15.89 3.40 11.49
C LYS A 225 -17.07 3.93 10.65
N GLU A 226 -16.88 5.05 9.97
CA GLU A 226 -17.90 5.64 9.09
C GLU A 226 -18.21 4.76 7.87
N CYS A 227 -17.23 3.97 7.41
CA CYS A 227 -17.39 2.96 6.36
C CYS A 227 -17.95 1.63 6.87
N GLY A 228 -18.21 1.47 8.18
CA GLY A 228 -18.82 0.27 8.76
C GLY A 228 -17.84 -0.82 9.16
N PHE A 229 -16.54 -0.52 9.30
CA PHE A 229 -15.58 -1.44 9.89
C PHE A 229 -15.62 -1.36 11.42
N GLU A 230 -15.58 -2.54 12.06
CA GLU A 230 -15.43 -2.65 13.52
C GLU A 230 -13.99 -2.90 13.95
N TYR A 231 -13.17 -3.40 13.01
CA TYR A 231 -11.81 -3.84 13.21
C TYR A 231 -10.92 -3.35 12.08
N TYR A 232 -9.64 -3.12 12.39
CA TYR A 232 -8.57 -3.09 11.40
C TYR A 232 -7.72 -4.34 11.54
N THR A 233 -6.87 -4.62 10.54
CA THR A 233 -6.07 -5.85 10.48
C THR A 233 -4.60 -5.53 10.69
N VAL A 234 -3.93 -6.35 11.50
CA VAL A 234 -2.47 -6.43 11.58
C VAL A 234 -2.03 -7.83 11.23
N PHE A 235 -0.89 -7.96 10.57
CA PHE A 235 -0.36 -9.25 10.15
C PHE A 235 0.82 -9.68 10.99
N LYS A 236 0.90 -11.00 11.22
CA LYS A 236 2.05 -11.68 11.78
C LYS A 236 2.17 -13.06 11.15
N ASP A 237 3.36 -13.43 10.69
CA ASP A 237 3.58 -14.68 9.95
C ASP A 237 2.58 -14.85 8.79
N ARG A 238 2.28 -13.78 8.06
CA ARG A 238 1.30 -13.69 6.96
C ARG A 238 -0.14 -14.05 7.38
N LYS A 239 -0.46 -13.98 8.67
CA LYS A 239 -1.79 -14.30 9.20
C LYS A 239 -2.48 -13.03 9.71
N PRO A 240 -3.73 -12.77 9.26
CA PRO A 240 -4.48 -11.61 9.72
C PRO A 240 -4.91 -11.74 11.18
N ASN A 241 -4.75 -10.67 11.94
CA ASN A 241 -5.24 -10.52 13.31
C ASN A 241 -6.11 -9.27 13.36
N PHE A 242 -7.37 -9.41 13.72
CA PHE A 242 -8.33 -8.32 13.77
C PHE A 242 -8.24 -7.59 15.12
N VAL A 243 -8.00 -6.28 15.06
CA VAL A 243 -7.90 -5.39 16.22
C VAL A 243 -9.07 -4.44 16.21
N LYS A 244 -9.76 -4.31 17.33
CA LYS A 244 -10.95 -3.44 17.43
C LYS A 244 -10.56 -1.96 17.28
N LEU A 245 -11.37 -1.21 16.48
CA LEU A 245 -11.25 0.23 16.25
C LEU A 245 -11.71 1.07 17.45
#